data_247e3420dafe08bb64f13386601f4772
#
_entry.id   247e3420dafe08bb64f13386601f4772
#
_cell.length_a   1.000
_cell.length_b   1.000
_cell.length_c   1.000
_cell.angle_alpha   90.00
_cell.angle_beta   90.00
_cell.angle_gamma   90.00
#
_symmetry.space_group_name_H-M   'P 1'
#
loop_
_entity.id
_entity.type
_entity.pdbx_description
1 polymer ?
#
loop_
_entity_poly.entity_id
_entity_poly.type
_entity_poly.pdbx_seq_one_letter_code
_entity_poly.pdbx_strand_id
1 'polypeptide(L)'
;MAARDKYHQEVIIALEKEGWKITHDPYFIRLGKRKGFIDLGAETIGAERGLEKIAVEIKTFAGISDVDEFEDALGQFLLYKLALSRKEPERVLYLAMPGDFYNSLFDDAFFLDVLDMYKVHVIIYNYKLCVIEKWKIS
;
A
#
# COMPACT_ATOMS: atom_id res chain seq x y z
N MET A 1 -0.92 -16.97 9.87
CA MET A 1 -0.24 -15.91 9.13
C MET A 1 -0.70 -15.95 7.67
N ALA A 2 -1.08 -14.82 7.15
CA ALA A 2 -1.47 -14.75 5.74
C ALA A 2 -0.26 -15.03 4.84
N ALA A 3 -0.50 -15.69 3.70
CA ALA A 3 0.54 -15.89 2.71
C ALA A 3 0.99 -14.53 2.17
N ARG A 4 2.25 -14.42 1.81
CA ARG A 4 2.77 -13.22 1.17
C ARG A 4 2.13 -13.04 -0.20
N ASP A 5 1.89 -11.80 -0.58
CA ASP A 5 1.42 -11.48 -1.92
C ASP A 5 2.49 -11.88 -2.95
N LYS A 6 2.04 -12.22 -4.16
CA LYS A 6 2.91 -12.70 -5.22
C LYS A 6 4.08 -11.76 -5.51
N TYR A 7 3.86 -10.45 -5.43
CA TYR A 7 4.88 -9.45 -5.75
C TYR A 7 5.50 -8.78 -4.53
N HIS A 8 5.45 -9.45 -3.39
CA HIS A 8 5.99 -8.92 -2.14
C HIS A 8 7.46 -8.51 -2.26
N GLN A 9 8.30 -9.39 -2.82
CA GLN A 9 9.73 -9.13 -2.95
C GLN A 9 10.01 -8.02 -3.96
N GLU A 10 9.29 -7.99 -5.07
CA GLU A 10 9.45 -6.97 -6.10
C GLU A 10 9.16 -5.57 -5.57
N VAL A 11 8.14 -5.45 -4.70
CA VAL A 11 7.82 -4.16 -4.06
C VAL A 11 8.92 -3.75 -3.09
N ILE A 12 9.49 -4.69 -2.33
CA ILE A 12 10.63 -4.40 -1.45
C ILE A 12 11.79 -3.81 -2.26
N ILE A 13 12.15 -4.47 -3.35
CA ILE A 13 13.23 -4.01 -4.21
C ILE A 13 12.95 -2.61 -4.75
N ALA A 14 11.71 -2.38 -5.20
CA ALA A 14 11.30 -1.08 -5.73
C ALA A 14 11.41 0.04 -4.69
N LEU A 15 10.99 -0.23 -3.46
CA LEU A 15 11.09 0.73 -2.36
C LEU A 15 12.55 1.01 -2.01
N GLU A 16 13.38 -0.03 -1.94
CA GLU A 16 14.80 0.13 -1.62
C GLU A 16 15.54 0.96 -2.67
N LYS A 17 15.16 0.83 -3.95
CA LYS A 17 15.73 1.65 -5.02
C LYS A 17 15.48 3.14 -4.81
N GLU A 18 14.39 3.50 -4.13
CA GLU A 18 14.07 4.90 -3.83
C GLU A 18 14.58 5.37 -2.46
N GLY A 19 15.39 4.55 -1.81
CA GLY A 19 16.01 4.91 -0.54
C GLY A 19 15.22 4.53 0.70
N TRP A 20 14.15 3.75 0.55
CA TRP A 20 13.39 3.27 1.70
C TRP A 20 14.08 2.08 2.34
N LYS A 21 14.14 2.09 3.66
CA LYS A 21 14.62 0.95 4.44
C LYS A 21 13.41 0.19 4.97
N ILE A 22 13.35 -1.11 4.66
CA ILE A 22 12.27 -1.96 5.18
C ILE A 22 12.59 -2.27 6.64
N THR A 23 11.75 -1.76 7.53
CA THR A 23 11.94 -1.92 8.98
C THR A 23 11.04 -2.98 9.57
N HIS A 24 9.95 -3.30 8.91
CA HIS A 24 8.97 -4.30 9.33
C HIS A 24 8.49 -5.12 8.15
N ASP A 25 8.43 -6.44 8.32
CA ASP A 25 7.97 -7.37 7.30
C ASP A 25 7.48 -8.66 7.97
N PRO A 26 6.23 -8.71 8.43
CA PRO A 26 5.16 -7.73 8.34
C PRO A 26 5.16 -6.71 9.48
N TYR A 27 4.28 -5.72 9.35
CA TYR A 27 4.04 -4.70 10.35
C TYR A 27 2.78 -5.06 11.15
N PHE A 28 2.93 -5.25 12.46
CA PHE A 28 1.83 -5.68 13.33
C PHE A 28 0.91 -4.52 13.71
N ILE A 29 -0.41 -4.75 13.65
CA ILE A 29 -1.44 -3.82 14.11
C ILE A 29 -2.49 -4.53 14.94
N ARG A 30 -3.33 -3.77 15.62
CA ARG A 30 -4.49 -4.26 16.35
C ARG A 30 -5.77 -3.79 15.66
N LEU A 31 -6.63 -4.73 15.31
CA LEU A 31 -7.99 -4.44 14.85
C LEU A 31 -8.93 -4.65 16.04
N GLY A 32 -8.97 -3.65 16.93
CA GLY A 32 -9.63 -3.81 18.22
C GLY A 32 -8.92 -4.86 19.06
N LYS A 33 -9.62 -5.92 19.41
CA LYS A 33 -9.05 -7.04 20.19
C LYS A 33 -8.32 -8.06 19.32
N ARG A 34 -8.39 -7.93 18.00
CA ARG A 34 -7.81 -8.90 17.06
C ARG A 34 -6.48 -8.43 16.52
N LYS A 35 -5.66 -9.41 16.12
CA LYS A 35 -4.38 -9.12 15.47
C LYS A 35 -4.58 -8.90 13.99
N GLY A 36 -3.80 -8.00 13.41
CA GLY A 36 -3.72 -7.81 11.99
C GLY A 36 -2.29 -7.50 11.58
N PHE A 37 -2.01 -7.59 10.28
CA PHE A 37 -0.68 -7.33 9.74
C PHE A 37 -0.80 -6.56 8.44
N ILE A 38 0.01 -5.51 8.33
CA ILE A 38 0.25 -4.82 7.07
C ILE A 38 1.52 -5.44 6.49
N ASP A 39 1.59 -5.61 5.18
CA ASP A 39 2.67 -6.35 4.56
C ASP A 39 4.06 -5.82 4.90
N LEU A 40 4.25 -4.50 4.87
CA LEU A 40 5.53 -3.87 5.12
C LEU A 40 5.40 -2.59 5.94
N GLY A 41 6.44 -2.32 6.75
CA GLY A 41 6.71 -0.99 7.26
C GLY A 41 8.07 -0.55 6.75
N ALA A 42 8.20 0.72 6.38
CA ALA A 42 9.44 1.25 5.84
C ALA A 42 9.68 2.68 6.32
N GLU A 43 10.94 3.09 6.32
CA GLU A 43 11.35 4.41 6.78
C GLU A 43 12.42 4.97 5.85
N THR A 44 12.43 6.28 5.70
CA THR A 44 13.50 6.97 4.99
C THR A 44 13.81 8.29 5.69
N ILE A 45 15.03 8.78 5.54
CA ILE A 45 15.43 10.09 6.02
C ILE A 45 15.57 10.98 4.81
N GLY A 46 14.62 11.90 4.63
CA GLY A 46 14.67 12.89 3.57
C GLY A 46 15.54 14.07 3.97
N ALA A 47 16.27 14.64 2.99
CA ALA A 47 17.17 15.77 3.23
C ALA A 47 16.43 17.00 3.78
N GLU A 48 15.18 17.20 3.37
CA GLU A 48 14.38 18.37 3.75
C GLU A 48 13.26 18.07 4.74
N ARG A 49 12.79 16.81 4.79
CA ARG A 49 11.59 16.43 5.56
C ARG A 49 11.89 15.65 6.84
N GLY A 50 13.16 15.28 7.05
CA GLY A 50 13.51 14.41 8.17
C GLY A 50 13.04 12.97 7.95
N LEU A 51 12.73 12.28 9.04
CA LEU A 51 12.29 10.88 9.01
C LEU A 51 10.86 10.76 8.49
N GLU A 52 10.68 9.97 7.43
CA GLU A 52 9.36 9.62 6.93
C GLU A 52 9.10 8.14 7.20
N LYS A 53 7.87 7.81 7.61
CA LYS A 53 7.45 6.45 7.93
C LYS A 53 6.21 6.10 7.13
N ILE A 54 6.24 4.92 6.51
CA ILE A 54 5.09 4.40 5.75
C ILE A 54 4.80 2.96 6.15
N ALA A 55 3.57 2.54 5.89
CA ALA A 55 3.15 1.14 5.91
C ALA A 55 2.55 0.83 4.55
N VAL A 56 2.86 -0.33 4.01
CA VAL A 56 2.48 -0.68 2.64
C VAL A 56 1.72 -2.00 2.64
N GLU A 57 0.50 -1.97 2.15
CA GLU A 57 -0.31 -3.16 1.90
C GLU A 57 -0.23 -3.48 0.42
N ILE A 58 0.30 -4.65 0.08
CA ILE A 58 0.60 -5.04 -1.29
C ILE A 58 -0.55 -5.88 -1.84
N LYS A 59 -1.05 -5.51 -3.02
CA LYS A 59 -2.07 -6.29 -3.72
C LYS A 59 -1.58 -6.63 -5.13
N THR A 60 -1.82 -7.86 -5.54
CA THR A 60 -1.49 -8.34 -6.88
C THR A 60 -2.62 -8.07 -7.88
N PHE A 61 -3.87 -8.18 -7.42
CA PHE A 61 -5.06 -7.99 -8.24
C PHE A 61 -5.05 -8.88 -9.49
N ALA A 62 -4.85 -10.19 -9.28
CA ALA A 62 -4.76 -11.17 -10.36
C ALA A 62 -6.06 -11.96 -10.59
N GLY A 63 -7.15 -11.57 -9.93
CA GLY A 63 -8.43 -12.26 -10.01
C GLY A 63 -9.26 -11.92 -11.22
N ILE A 64 -10.48 -12.46 -11.26
CA ILE A 64 -11.38 -12.33 -12.41
C ILE A 64 -12.07 -10.98 -12.46
N SER A 65 -12.44 -10.43 -11.30
CA SER A 65 -13.15 -9.16 -11.22
C SER A 65 -12.29 -8.10 -10.54
N ASP A 66 -11.90 -7.09 -11.30
CA ASP A 66 -11.12 -5.97 -10.78
C ASP A 66 -11.91 -5.15 -9.75
N VAL A 67 -13.21 -4.96 -9.96
CA VAL A 67 -14.06 -4.22 -9.03
C VAL A 67 -14.18 -4.96 -7.71
N ASP A 68 -14.44 -6.27 -7.73
CA ASP A 68 -14.57 -7.08 -6.51
C ASP A 68 -13.27 -7.07 -5.71
N GLU A 69 -12.14 -7.21 -6.38
CA GLU A 69 -10.83 -7.18 -5.72
C GLU A 69 -10.55 -5.81 -5.12
N PHE A 70 -10.93 -4.74 -5.81
CA PHE A 70 -10.74 -3.40 -5.30
C PHE A 70 -11.65 -3.14 -4.09
N GLU A 71 -12.89 -3.61 -4.12
CA GLU A 71 -13.80 -3.49 -2.96
C GLU A 71 -13.20 -4.15 -1.72
N ASP A 72 -12.65 -5.35 -1.87
CA ASP A 72 -12.00 -6.06 -0.76
C ASP A 72 -10.78 -5.29 -0.25
N ALA A 73 -9.94 -4.79 -1.16
CA ALA A 73 -8.75 -4.03 -0.80
C ALA A 73 -9.11 -2.71 -0.12
N LEU A 74 -10.16 -2.04 -0.59
CA LEU A 74 -10.61 -0.78 -0.01
C LEU A 74 -11.12 -0.99 1.41
N GLY A 75 -11.96 -2.00 1.63
CA GLY A 75 -12.45 -2.32 2.96
C GLY A 75 -11.32 -2.60 3.94
N GLN A 76 -10.37 -3.42 3.53
CA GLN A 76 -9.20 -3.72 4.34
C GLN A 76 -8.37 -2.46 4.62
N PHE A 77 -8.15 -1.64 3.61
CA PHE A 77 -7.40 -0.40 3.73
C PHE A 77 -8.02 0.53 4.79
N LEU A 78 -9.33 0.68 4.78
CA LEU A 78 -10.02 1.56 5.72
C LEU A 78 -9.88 1.06 7.16
N LEU A 79 -10.03 -0.24 7.38
CA LEU A 79 -9.82 -0.84 8.70
C LEU A 79 -8.38 -0.66 9.18
N TYR A 80 -7.42 -0.91 8.31
CA TYR A 80 -6.01 -0.80 8.64
C TYR A 80 -5.59 0.65 8.89
N LYS A 81 -6.17 1.58 8.15
CA LYS A 81 -5.91 3.01 8.33
C LYS A 81 -6.29 3.47 9.74
N LEU A 82 -7.46 3.05 10.22
CA LEU A 82 -7.88 3.38 11.59
C LEU A 82 -6.94 2.74 12.62
N ALA A 83 -6.64 1.45 12.45
CA ALA A 83 -5.76 0.74 13.38
C ALA A 83 -4.36 1.38 13.45
N LEU A 84 -3.82 1.74 12.29
CA LEU A 84 -2.51 2.38 12.19
C LEU A 84 -2.51 3.76 12.87
N SER A 85 -3.59 4.54 12.67
CA SER A 85 -3.70 5.86 13.28
C SER A 85 -3.67 5.82 14.80
N ARG A 86 -4.13 4.73 15.40
CA ARG A 86 -4.12 4.54 16.86
C ARG A 86 -2.77 4.09 17.39
N LYS A 87 -1.99 3.41 16.56
CA LYS A 87 -0.69 2.89 16.95
C LYS A 87 0.43 3.88 16.65
N GLU A 88 0.43 4.44 15.46
CA GLU A 88 1.52 5.29 14.98
C GLU A 88 0.95 6.32 13.99
N PRO A 89 0.35 7.41 14.49
CA PRO A 89 -0.38 8.36 13.63
C PRO A 89 0.48 9.05 12.58
N GLU A 90 1.79 9.12 12.77
CA GLU A 90 2.71 9.73 11.79
C GLU A 90 3.08 8.80 10.64
N ARG A 91 2.78 7.50 10.74
CA ARG A 91 3.05 6.54 9.67
C ARG A 91 1.90 6.56 8.66
N VAL A 92 2.22 6.75 7.40
CA VAL A 92 1.20 6.86 6.33
C VAL A 92 0.99 5.50 5.68
N LEU A 93 -0.27 5.09 5.55
CA LEU A 93 -0.64 3.83 4.91
C LEU A 93 -0.80 4.03 3.40
N TYR A 94 -0.18 3.14 2.64
CA TYR A 94 -0.28 3.07 1.19
C TYR A 94 -0.81 1.71 0.75
N LEU A 95 -1.65 1.73 -0.29
CA LEU A 95 -2.07 0.55 -1.01
C LEU A 95 -1.20 0.44 -2.26
N ALA A 96 -0.43 -0.65 -2.37
CA ALA A 96 0.45 -0.85 -3.53
C ALA A 96 -0.24 -1.78 -4.54
N MET A 97 -0.26 -1.38 -5.81
CA MET A 97 -0.89 -2.13 -6.88
C MET A 97 -0.06 -2.08 -8.17
N PRO A 98 -0.16 -3.13 -9.01
CA PRO A 98 0.56 -3.13 -10.29
C PRO A 98 0.04 -2.06 -11.25
N GLY A 99 0.92 -1.57 -12.12
CA GLY A 99 0.56 -0.54 -13.09
C GLY A 99 -0.54 -0.96 -14.05
N ASP A 100 -0.55 -2.21 -14.49
CA ASP A 100 -1.58 -2.71 -15.39
C ASP A 100 -2.98 -2.69 -14.74
N PHE A 101 -3.07 -3.05 -13.46
CA PHE A 101 -4.33 -2.96 -12.73
C PHE A 101 -4.77 -1.50 -12.55
N TYR A 102 -3.84 -0.63 -12.17
CA TYR A 102 -4.16 0.79 -11.99
C TYR A 102 -4.67 1.40 -13.30
N ASN A 103 -3.99 1.15 -14.39
CA ASN A 103 -4.38 1.69 -15.70
C ASN A 103 -5.72 1.16 -16.18
N SER A 104 -6.08 -0.07 -15.80
CA SER A 104 -7.35 -0.67 -16.20
C SER A 104 -8.53 -0.08 -15.42
N LEU A 105 -8.48 -0.12 -14.09
CA LEU A 105 -9.62 0.30 -13.26
C LEU A 105 -9.69 1.82 -13.09
N PHE A 106 -8.57 2.46 -12.88
CA PHE A 106 -8.53 3.90 -12.56
C PHE A 106 -8.43 4.79 -13.81
N ASP A 107 -8.58 4.21 -15.00
CA ASP A 107 -8.90 4.94 -16.20
C ASP A 107 -10.32 5.54 -16.11
N ASP A 108 -11.16 4.97 -15.28
CA ASP A 108 -12.51 5.45 -15.01
C ASP A 108 -12.49 6.49 -13.88
N ALA A 109 -12.96 7.69 -14.18
CA ALA A 109 -12.99 8.80 -13.21
C ALA A 109 -13.76 8.47 -11.95
N PHE A 110 -14.78 7.60 -12.03
CA PHE A 110 -15.53 7.19 -10.85
C PHE A 110 -14.61 6.57 -9.78
N PHE A 111 -13.72 5.68 -10.21
CA PHE A 111 -12.81 5.01 -9.26
C PHE A 111 -11.71 5.92 -8.76
N LEU A 112 -11.27 6.90 -9.57
CA LEU A 112 -10.37 7.94 -9.07
C LEU A 112 -11.03 8.76 -7.96
N ASP A 113 -12.30 9.08 -8.13
CA ASP A 113 -13.06 9.82 -7.11
C ASP A 113 -13.18 9.02 -5.82
N VAL A 114 -13.27 7.68 -5.89
CA VAL A 114 -13.29 6.83 -4.71
C VAL A 114 -11.97 6.97 -3.92
N LEU A 115 -10.83 6.95 -4.62
CA LEU A 115 -9.54 7.15 -3.97
C LEU A 115 -9.47 8.49 -3.24
N ASP A 116 -9.96 9.55 -3.87
CA ASP A 116 -9.95 10.89 -3.29
C ASP A 116 -10.92 11.00 -2.11
N MET A 117 -12.11 10.44 -2.24
CA MET A 117 -13.12 10.49 -1.19
C MET A 117 -12.65 9.83 0.11
N TYR A 118 -12.03 8.67 -0.01
CA TYR A 118 -11.58 7.89 1.15
C TYR A 118 -10.12 8.09 1.51
N LYS A 119 -9.45 9.02 0.82
CA LYS A 119 -8.03 9.35 1.07
C LYS A 119 -7.14 8.12 0.98
N VAL A 120 -7.30 7.35 -0.09
CA VAL A 120 -6.51 6.16 -0.35
C VAL A 120 -5.24 6.57 -1.10
N HIS A 121 -4.11 6.51 -0.41
CA HIS A 121 -2.82 6.75 -1.03
C HIS A 121 -2.35 5.48 -1.73
N VAL A 122 -1.85 5.60 -2.93
CA VAL A 122 -1.51 4.45 -3.77
C VAL A 122 -0.05 4.52 -4.23
N ILE A 123 0.62 3.36 -4.16
CA ILE A 123 1.90 3.13 -4.82
C ILE A 123 1.63 2.28 -6.06
N ILE A 124 2.01 2.79 -7.22
CA ILE A 124 1.85 2.05 -8.48
C ILE A 124 3.22 1.47 -8.82
N TYR A 125 3.34 0.14 -8.85
CA TYR A 125 4.62 -0.51 -9.08
C TYR A 125 4.64 -1.31 -10.37
N ASN A 126 5.84 -1.46 -10.92
CA ASN A 126 6.13 -2.32 -12.06
C ASN A 126 6.88 -3.54 -11.56
N TYR A 127 6.23 -4.70 -11.56
CA TYR A 127 6.82 -5.92 -11.01
C TYR A 127 7.90 -6.52 -11.90
N LYS A 128 7.90 -6.20 -13.20
CA LYS A 128 8.92 -6.71 -14.13
C LYS A 128 10.25 -5.98 -13.94
N LEU A 129 10.19 -4.67 -13.75
CA LEU A 129 11.37 -3.84 -13.57
C LEU A 129 11.72 -3.62 -12.10
N CYS A 130 10.85 -4.04 -11.18
CA CYS A 130 10.99 -3.82 -9.73
C CYS A 130 11.23 -2.33 -9.43
N VAL A 131 10.38 -1.47 -9.97
CA VAL A 131 10.44 -0.02 -9.72
C VAL A 131 9.07 0.51 -9.35
N ILE A 132 9.04 1.64 -8.65
CA ILE A 132 7.80 2.37 -8.40
C ILE A 132 7.60 3.33 -9.57
N GLU A 133 6.47 3.23 -10.23
CA GLU A 133 6.14 4.09 -11.35
C GLU A 133 5.55 5.41 -10.89
N LYS A 134 4.75 5.38 -9.82
CA LYS A 134 4.06 6.58 -9.34
C LYS A 134 3.63 6.43 -7.88
N TRP A 135 3.72 7.52 -7.16
CA TRP A 135 3.11 7.71 -5.83
C TRP A 135 1.89 8.60 -6.03
N LYS A 136 0.70 8.09 -5.72
CA LYS A 136 -0.53 8.89 -5.81
C LYS A 136 -1.02 9.22 -4.41
N ILE A 137 -0.93 10.49 -4.05
CA ILE A 137 -1.42 10.99 -2.77
C ILE A 137 -2.84 11.52 -3.00
N SER A 138 -3.78 10.99 -2.25
CA SER A 138 -5.20 11.35 -2.39
C SER A 138 -5.71 12.19 -1.22
#